data_f4a327fd1f8960ba97bc381eca932079
#
_entry.id   f4a327fd1f8960ba97bc381eca932079
#
_cell.length_a   1.000
_cell.length_b   1.000
_cell.length_c   1.000
_cell.angle_alpha   90.00
_cell.angle_beta   90.00
_cell.angle_gamma   90.00
#
_symmetry.space_group_name_H-M   'P 1'
#
loop_
_entity.id
_entity.type
_entity.pdbx_description
1 polymer ?
#
loop_
_entity_poly.entity_id
_entity_poly.type
_entity_poly.pdbx_seq_one_letter_code
_entity_poly.pdbx_strand_id
1 'polypeptide(L)'
;MNNERIYLLTGAAGFLGSNICAQLLAEGKKVRALVLPGDKSVKFIPKEVEVVIGDLCDADSLEPFFTVPQGCGSVIIHCASMVTVDPQYSEKLMAVNVGGTRNIITKVLAHPECEKMVYVSSTGAIPEQPHGTPITEVSQFTPCDPKKVVGAYSQSKATATQMVLDAVRVMGLKACVVHPSGILGPNDHALGETSRTVLQIINGEMPMGMQGSFNLCDVRDLAAGTIAAVDKGRVGECYILANEPVTLKEMCEMLQKECRAKKISIYLPLGLADKIAQTLEKQAEKTGKKPLMTTFSVYNLARNNVFDYSKAQRELGYTTRSYQETIHDEVRWMIEEGLINGNPTPITVSNREIWESGAMPEMIKAMEHDTTGAPDFDPVAAYKAVEEGVVSAYKAVEKGAVDAYRKVEDTMVDKLFRKEGETVEEAKERLRGQ
;
A
#
# COMPACT_ATOMS: atom_id res chain seq x y z
N MET A 1 41.41 13.35 0.23
CA MET A 1 40.43 14.46 0.34
C MET A 1 39.09 13.79 0.57
N ASN A 2 38.44 14.02 1.71
CA ASN A 2 37.05 13.59 1.87
C ASN A 2 36.21 14.42 0.91
N ASN A 3 35.89 13.88 -0.26
CA ASN A 3 34.90 14.51 -1.13
C ASN A 3 33.58 14.49 -0.39
N GLU A 4 33.16 15.63 0.05
CA GLU A 4 31.86 15.79 0.71
C GLU A 4 30.75 15.46 -0.29
N ARG A 5 29.91 14.47 0.03
CA ARG A 5 28.83 14.02 -0.84
C ARG A 5 27.51 14.60 -0.38
N ILE A 6 26.71 15.16 -1.30
CA ILE A 6 25.36 15.65 -1.04
C ILE A 6 24.35 14.61 -1.55
N TYR A 7 23.39 14.25 -0.71
CA TYR A 7 22.30 13.36 -1.09
C TYR A 7 21.14 14.20 -1.62
N LEU A 8 20.93 14.14 -2.93
CA LEU A 8 19.81 14.76 -3.61
C LEU A 8 18.59 13.85 -3.48
N LEU A 9 17.50 14.34 -2.91
CA LEU A 9 16.32 13.55 -2.64
C LEU A 9 15.07 14.21 -3.23
N THR A 10 14.41 13.55 -4.16
CA THR A 10 13.07 13.94 -4.61
C THR A 10 12.02 13.20 -3.79
N GLY A 11 10.89 13.84 -3.51
CA GLY A 11 9.83 13.25 -2.69
C GLY A 11 10.16 13.20 -1.19
N ALA A 12 11.04 14.09 -0.72
CA ALA A 12 11.51 14.16 0.67
C ALA A 12 10.39 14.37 1.69
N ALA A 13 9.30 15.06 1.32
CA ALA A 13 8.15 15.29 2.18
C ALA A 13 7.14 14.11 2.18
N GLY A 14 7.35 13.08 1.34
CA GLY A 14 6.52 11.89 1.28
C GLY A 14 6.90 10.86 2.34
N PHE A 15 6.10 9.79 2.46
CA PHE A 15 6.23 8.76 3.48
C PHE A 15 7.64 8.12 3.51
N LEU A 16 8.09 7.56 2.37
CA LEU A 16 9.44 6.99 2.28
C LEU A 16 10.53 8.06 2.37
N GLY A 17 10.35 9.19 1.66
CA GLY A 17 11.37 10.24 1.59
C GLY A 17 11.67 10.88 2.93
N SER A 18 10.67 11.09 3.79
CA SER A 18 10.88 11.64 5.14
C SER A 18 11.71 10.70 6.03
N ASN A 19 11.47 9.38 5.92
CA ASN A 19 12.25 8.38 6.63
C ASN A 19 13.70 8.26 6.09
N ILE A 20 13.90 8.42 4.77
CA ILE A 20 15.25 8.52 4.18
C ILE A 20 15.96 9.77 4.71
N CYS A 21 15.30 10.94 4.72
CA CYS A 21 15.87 12.15 5.31
C CYS A 21 16.34 11.94 6.74
N ALA A 22 15.46 11.39 7.58
CA ALA A 22 15.76 11.16 9.00
C ALA A 22 16.99 10.26 9.19
N GLN A 23 17.08 9.15 8.44
CA GLN A 23 18.21 8.23 8.55
C GLN A 23 19.51 8.85 8.02
N LEU A 24 19.49 9.54 6.89
CA LEU A 24 20.67 10.21 6.36
C LEU A 24 21.19 11.30 7.29
N LEU A 25 20.30 12.09 7.91
CA LEU A 25 20.69 13.11 8.90
C LEU A 25 21.27 12.46 10.16
N ALA A 26 20.69 11.35 10.63
CA ALA A 26 21.22 10.60 11.77
C ALA A 26 22.65 10.08 11.51
N GLU A 27 22.99 9.80 10.25
CA GLU A 27 24.35 9.45 9.82
C GLU A 27 25.25 10.66 9.55
N GLY A 28 24.78 11.87 9.81
CA GLY A 28 25.53 13.11 9.57
C GLY A 28 25.71 13.45 8.09
N LYS A 29 24.87 12.91 7.21
CA LYS A 29 24.91 13.19 5.76
C LYS A 29 24.24 14.52 5.43
N LYS A 30 24.75 15.20 4.39
CA LYS A 30 24.10 16.39 3.83
C LYS A 30 23.00 15.98 2.87
N VAL A 31 21.79 16.48 3.10
CA VAL A 31 20.60 16.19 2.28
C VAL A 31 20.07 17.46 1.65
N ARG A 32 19.82 17.40 0.36
CA ARG A 32 19.10 18.43 -0.40
C ARG A 32 17.81 17.83 -0.96
N ALA A 33 16.68 18.45 -0.65
CA ALA A 33 15.35 18.03 -1.04
C ALA A 33 14.80 18.87 -2.19
N LEU A 34 14.25 18.23 -3.21
CA LEU A 34 13.43 18.90 -4.23
C LEU A 34 11.98 18.95 -3.75
N VAL A 35 11.39 20.11 -3.72
CA VAL A 35 10.03 20.36 -3.26
C VAL A 35 9.23 21.09 -4.34
N LEU A 36 8.01 20.63 -4.61
CA LEU A 36 7.11 21.28 -5.56
C LEU A 36 6.69 22.67 -5.07
N PRO A 37 6.58 23.69 -5.95
CA PRO A 37 6.08 25.01 -5.56
C PRO A 37 4.72 24.92 -4.85
N GLY A 38 4.63 25.51 -3.66
CA GLY A 38 3.40 25.52 -2.85
C GLY A 38 3.06 24.23 -2.12
N ASP A 39 3.96 23.24 -2.08
CA ASP A 39 3.75 22.01 -1.32
C ASP A 39 3.73 22.29 0.19
N LYS A 40 2.57 22.07 0.80
CA LYS A 40 2.37 22.27 2.24
C LYS A 40 3.08 21.23 3.11
N SER A 41 3.49 20.12 2.53
CA SER A 41 4.17 19.03 3.22
C SER A 41 5.63 19.36 3.55
N VAL A 42 6.16 20.49 3.01
CA VAL A 42 7.50 20.99 3.35
C VAL A 42 7.73 21.17 4.85
N LYS A 43 6.67 21.41 5.62
CA LYS A 43 6.71 21.54 7.09
C LYS A 43 7.17 20.26 7.80
N PHE A 44 7.10 19.10 7.14
CA PHE A 44 7.54 17.82 7.68
C PHE A 44 9.00 17.48 7.32
N ILE A 45 9.64 18.31 6.49
CA ILE A 45 11.07 18.15 6.18
C ILE A 45 11.87 18.76 7.33
N PRO A 46 12.86 18.03 7.89
CA PRO A 46 13.76 18.54 8.94
C PRO A 46 14.45 19.83 8.49
N LYS A 47 14.66 20.77 9.42
CA LYS A 47 15.27 22.09 9.14
C LYS A 47 16.72 22.02 8.66
N GLU A 48 17.40 20.92 8.95
CA GLU A 48 18.77 20.61 8.55
C GLU A 48 18.87 20.25 7.05
N VAL A 49 17.75 19.93 6.41
CA VAL A 49 17.69 19.59 4.98
C VAL A 49 17.64 20.89 4.16
N GLU A 50 18.54 21.00 3.20
CA GLU A 50 18.49 22.08 2.23
C GLU A 50 17.30 21.87 1.27
N VAL A 51 16.38 22.85 1.21
CA VAL A 51 15.18 22.77 0.36
C VAL A 51 15.39 23.58 -0.90
N VAL A 52 15.22 22.95 -2.06
CA VAL A 52 15.19 23.58 -3.38
C VAL A 52 13.79 23.42 -3.97
N ILE A 53 13.25 24.53 -4.48
CA ILE A 53 11.93 24.52 -5.12
C ILE A 53 12.08 24.21 -6.61
N GLY A 54 11.32 23.23 -7.10
CA GLY A 54 11.30 22.85 -8.50
C GLY A 54 10.20 21.83 -8.80
N ASP A 55 9.87 21.70 -10.09
CA ASP A 55 8.87 20.76 -10.60
C ASP A 55 9.54 19.71 -11.50
N LEU A 56 9.30 18.42 -11.22
CA LEU A 56 9.78 17.33 -12.06
C LEU A 56 9.35 17.46 -13.53
N CYS A 57 8.21 18.07 -13.78
CA CYS A 57 7.69 18.30 -15.11
C CYS A 57 8.37 19.48 -15.85
N ASP A 58 9.12 20.31 -15.15
CA ASP A 58 9.88 21.45 -15.68
C ASP A 58 11.39 21.21 -15.50
N ALA A 59 12.05 20.77 -16.57
CA ALA A 59 13.47 20.41 -16.53
C ALA A 59 14.37 21.59 -16.15
N ASP A 60 14.00 22.82 -16.50
CA ASP A 60 14.82 24.01 -16.21
C ASP A 60 14.78 24.35 -14.72
N SER A 61 13.63 24.13 -14.06
CA SER A 61 13.48 24.32 -12.62
C SER A 61 14.34 23.39 -11.76
N LEU A 62 14.86 22.30 -12.34
CA LEU A 62 15.69 21.32 -11.65
C LEU A 62 17.18 21.72 -11.57
N GLU A 63 17.63 22.70 -12.33
CA GLU A 63 19.05 23.08 -12.35
C GLU A 63 19.64 23.45 -10.99
N PRO A 64 18.99 24.27 -10.15
CA PRO A 64 19.50 24.59 -8.82
C PRO A 64 19.61 23.36 -7.89
N PHE A 65 18.74 22.35 -8.09
CA PHE A 65 18.76 21.13 -7.30
C PHE A 65 20.00 20.28 -7.58
N PHE A 66 20.47 20.22 -8.83
CA PHE A 66 21.65 19.47 -9.23
C PHE A 66 22.97 20.24 -9.06
N THR A 67 22.93 21.56 -9.06
CA THR A 67 24.15 22.38 -8.91
C THR A 67 24.72 22.24 -7.50
N VAL A 68 25.86 21.59 -7.36
CA VAL A 68 26.57 21.39 -6.09
C VAL A 68 27.84 22.25 -6.03
N PRO A 69 28.35 22.62 -4.82
CA PRO A 69 29.62 23.35 -4.69
C PRO A 69 30.79 22.65 -5.39
N GLN A 70 31.71 23.44 -5.90
CA GLN A 70 32.91 22.92 -6.55
C GLN A 70 33.69 21.97 -5.61
N GLY A 71 34.02 20.79 -6.10
CA GLY A 71 34.74 19.76 -5.33
C GLY A 71 33.85 18.86 -4.46
N CYS A 72 32.52 19.10 -4.47
CA CYS A 72 31.57 18.18 -3.88
C CYS A 72 31.03 17.19 -4.93
N GLY A 73 30.84 15.94 -4.53
CA GLY A 73 30.07 14.97 -5.29
C GLY A 73 28.59 14.98 -4.87
N SER A 74 27.74 14.38 -5.67
CA SER A 74 26.35 14.12 -5.28
C SER A 74 25.88 12.73 -5.67
N VAL A 75 24.81 12.26 -5.04
CA VAL A 75 24.05 11.08 -5.43
C VAL A 75 22.58 11.41 -5.36
N ILE A 76 21.76 10.82 -6.21
CA ILE A 76 20.33 11.09 -6.18
C ILE A 76 19.54 9.85 -5.82
N ILE A 77 18.58 10.02 -4.89
CA ILE A 77 17.52 9.05 -4.59
C ILE A 77 16.22 9.65 -5.12
N HIS A 78 15.69 9.05 -6.19
CA HIS A 78 14.48 9.55 -6.85
C HIS A 78 13.26 8.79 -6.36
N CYS A 79 12.59 9.32 -5.30
CA CYS A 79 11.38 8.76 -4.68
C CYS A 79 10.10 9.42 -5.17
N ALA A 80 10.16 10.65 -5.67
CA ALA A 80 8.96 11.40 -6.05
C ALA A 80 8.17 10.68 -7.14
N SER A 81 6.89 10.46 -6.88
CA SER A 81 5.92 9.93 -7.84
C SER A 81 4.50 10.25 -7.40
N MET A 82 3.59 10.31 -8.36
CA MET A 82 2.17 10.24 -8.05
C MET A 82 1.78 8.79 -7.83
N VAL A 83 1.07 8.52 -6.73
CA VAL A 83 0.50 7.20 -6.40
C VAL A 83 -1.01 7.30 -6.55
N THR A 84 -1.64 6.30 -7.16
CA THR A 84 -3.08 6.20 -7.28
C THR A 84 -3.53 4.74 -7.28
N VAL A 85 -4.68 4.49 -6.69
CA VAL A 85 -5.42 3.22 -6.79
C VAL A 85 -6.48 3.26 -7.90
N ASP A 86 -6.63 4.40 -8.58
CA ASP A 86 -7.48 4.50 -9.76
C ASP A 86 -6.80 3.74 -10.92
N PRO A 87 -7.47 2.71 -11.48
CA PRO A 87 -6.90 1.92 -12.57
C PRO A 87 -6.86 2.67 -13.91
N GLN A 88 -7.54 3.82 -14.02
CA GLN A 88 -7.68 4.54 -15.29
C GLN A 88 -6.39 5.31 -15.64
N TYR A 89 -6.15 5.41 -16.95
CA TYR A 89 -5.06 6.22 -17.48
C TYR A 89 -5.21 7.69 -17.07
N SER A 90 -4.09 8.30 -16.69
CA SER A 90 -4.02 9.72 -16.35
C SER A 90 -2.79 10.35 -17.00
N GLU A 91 -3.00 11.37 -17.86
CA GLU A 91 -1.92 12.15 -18.48
C GLU A 91 -1.01 12.78 -17.41
N LYS A 92 -1.61 13.30 -16.34
CA LYS A 92 -0.86 13.89 -15.23
C LYS A 92 0.02 12.85 -14.54
N LEU A 93 -0.49 11.64 -14.31
CA LEU A 93 0.29 10.54 -13.73
C LEU A 93 1.50 10.21 -14.59
N MET A 94 1.29 10.09 -15.92
CA MET A 94 2.37 9.80 -16.86
C MET A 94 3.35 10.96 -16.99
N ALA A 95 2.90 12.20 -17.00
CA ALA A 95 3.76 13.38 -17.04
C ALA A 95 4.71 13.42 -15.81
N VAL A 96 4.19 13.17 -14.61
CA VAL A 96 4.99 13.18 -13.37
C VAL A 96 5.89 11.94 -13.32
N ASN A 97 5.33 10.74 -13.42
CA ASN A 97 6.08 9.51 -13.15
C ASN A 97 7.05 9.15 -14.28
N VAL A 98 6.69 9.38 -15.52
CA VAL A 98 7.56 9.06 -16.68
C VAL A 98 8.29 10.29 -17.18
N GLY A 99 7.58 11.40 -17.42
CA GLY A 99 8.20 12.67 -17.87
C GLY A 99 9.17 13.21 -16.81
N GLY A 100 8.76 13.26 -15.56
CA GLY A 100 9.62 13.70 -14.45
C GLY A 100 10.87 12.83 -14.29
N THR A 101 10.72 11.49 -14.35
CA THR A 101 11.90 10.59 -14.31
C THR A 101 12.83 10.81 -15.51
N ARG A 102 12.28 11.09 -16.70
CA ARG A 102 13.10 11.45 -17.88
C ARG A 102 13.93 12.70 -17.63
N ASN A 103 13.31 13.73 -17.05
CA ASN A 103 14.01 14.99 -16.74
C ASN A 103 15.11 14.76 -15.70
N ILE A 104 14.88 13.94 -14.67
CA ILE A 104 15.91 13.54 -13.71
C ILE A 104 17.07 12.80 -14.39
N ILE A 105 16.80 11.82 -15.27
CA ILE A 105 17.84 11.11 -16.04
C ILE A 105 18.68 12.11 -16.83
N THR A 106 18.03 13.05 -17.54
CA THR A 106 18.70 14.05 -18.34
C THR A 106 19.65 14.92 -17.50
N LYS A 107 19.17 15.35 -16.32
CA LYS A 107 19.99 16.15 -15.39
C LYS A 107 21.15 15.34 -14.80
N VAL A 108 20.94 14.10 -14.38
CA VAL A 108 22.04 13.23 -13.89
C VAL A 108 23.14 13.07 -14.95
N LEU A 109 22.76 12.89 -16.21
CA LEU A 109 23.74 12.75 -17.31
C LEU A 109 24.46 14.07 -17.63
N ALA A 110 23.81 15.22 -17.41
CA ALA A 110 24.40 16.55 -17.60
C ALA A 110 25.34 16.97 -16.44
N HIS A 111 25.21 16.35 -15.25
CA HIS A 111 25.97 16.69 -14.05
C HIS A 111 26.90 15.52 -13.66
N PRO A 112 28.14 15.48 -14.19
CA PRO A 112 29.07 14.35 -13.92
C PRO A 112 29.48 14.21 -12.47
N GLU A 113 29.34 15.24 -11.65
CA GLU A 113 29.47 15.21 -10.18
C GLU A 113 28.37 14.41 -9.48
N CYS A 114 27.25 14.13 -10.17
CA CYS A 114 26.22 13.21 -9.69
C CYS A 114 26.64 11.77 -10.00
N GLU A 115 27.25 11.14 -9.01
CA GLU A 115 27.97 9.87 -9.13
C GLU A 115 27.05 8.69 -9.41
N LYS A 116 25.80 8.73 -8.90
CA LYS A 116 24.84 7.62 -8.98
C LYS A 116 23.40 8.04 -8.73
N MET A 117 22.49 7.35 -9.40
CA MET A 117 21.06 7.45 -9.19
C MET A 117 20.50 6.15 -8.59
N VAL A 118 19.70 6.24 -7.54
CA VAL A 118 18.82 5.18 -7.06
C VAL A 118 17.38 5.57 -7.43
N TYR A 119 16.75 4.80 -8.29
CA TYR A 119 15.37 5.01 -8.68
C TYR A 119 14.44 4.13 -7.85
N VAL A 120 13.47 4.76 -7.18
CA VAL A 120 12.44 4.06 -6.42
C VAL A 120 11.25 3.76 -7.34
N SER A 121 11.18 2.51 -7.77
CA SER A 121 10.08 1.97 -8.57
C SER A 121 8.95 1.42 -7.67
N SER A 122 8.43 0.25 -7.98
CA SER A 122 7.41 -0.48 -7.21
C SER A 122 7.42 -1.95 -7.62
N THR A 123 7.07 -2.86 -6.73
CA THR A 123 6.76 -4.26 -7.09
C THR A 123 5.59 -4.36 -8.06
N GLY A 124 4.68 -3.37 -8.07
CA GLY A 124 3.61 -3.28 -9.07
C GLY A 124 4.10 -3.11 -10.51
N ALA A 125 5.34 -2.64 -10.73
CA ALA A 125 5.95 -2.54 -12.06
C ALA A 125 6.43 -3.88 -12.60
N ILE A 126 6.69 -4.86 -11.73
CA ILE A 126 7.19 -6.18 -12.11
C ILE A 126 6.03 -6.99 -12.70
N PRO A 127 6.21 -7.63 -13.86
CA PRO A 127 5.17 -8.44 -14.47
C PRO A 127 4.65 -9.54 -13.55
N GLU A 128 3.33 -9.72 -13.50
CA GLU A 128 2.67 -10.75 -12.71
C GLU A 128 3.19 -12.15 -13.02
N GLN A 129 3.29 -12.96 -11.96
CA GLN A 129 3.63 -14.38 -12.04
C GLN A 129 2.47 -15.22 -11.46
N PRO A 130 2.29 -16.45 -11.93
CA PRO A 130 1.27 -17.35 -11.37
C PRO A 130 1.44 -17.55 -9.86
N HIS A 131 0.32 -17.75 -9.15
CA HIS A 131 0.36 -18.13 -7.75
C HIS A 131 1.25 -19.35 -7.50
N GLY A 132 2.01 -19.32 -6.40
CA GLY A 132 2.97 -20.35 -6.06
C GLY A 132 4.36 -20.19 -6.69
N THR A 133 4.54 -19.20 -7.59
CA THR A 133 5.85 -18.84 -8.15
C THR A 133 6.29 -17.50 -7.54
N PRO A 134 7.35 -17.42 -6.75
CA PRO A 134 7.83 -16.16 -6.23
C PRO A 134 8.18 -15.18 -7.35
N ILE A 135 7.76 -13.93 -7.20
CA ILE A 135 8.09 -12.86 -8.13
C ILE A 135 9.54 -12.41 -7.86
N THR A 136 10.36 -12.45 -8.90
CA THR A 136 11.78 -12.05 -8.86
C THR A 136 12.03 -10.81 -9.70
N GLU A 137 13.21 -10.21 -9.56
CA GLU A 137 13.63 -9.12 -10.42
C GLU A 137 13.72 -9.56 -11.89
N VAL A 138 13.31 -8.65 -12.78
CA VAL A 138 13.37 -8.84 -14.23
C VAL A 138 14.24 -7.76 -14.86
N SER A 139 14.81 -8.05 -16.03
CA SER A 139 15.61 -7.11 -16.81
C SER A 139 14.81 -6.36 -17.88
N GLN A 140 13.57 -6.81 -18.12
CA GLN A 140 12.66 -6.20 -19.09
C GLN A 140 11.27 -6.06 -18.49
N PHE A 141 10.70 -4.89 -18.68
CA PHE A 141 9.38 -4.55 -18.21
C PHE A 141 8.40 -4.48 -19.38
N THR A 142 7.16 -4.87 -19.16
CA THR A 142 6.10 -4.92 -20.19
C THR A 142 4.96 -3.96 -19.86
N PRO A 143 5.21 -2.64 -19.83
CA PRO A 143 4.22 -1.68 -19.33
C PRO A 143 2.93 -1.62 -20.17
N CYS A 144 3.01 -2.02 -21.44
CA CYS A 144 1.86 -2.02 -22.36
C CYS A 144 1.01 -3.30 -22.29
N ASP A 145 1.39 -4.31 -21.51
CA ASP A 145 0.59 -5.52 -21.33
C ASP A 145 -0.24 -5.43 -20.05
N PRO A 146 -1.53 -5.07 -20.14
CA PRO A 146 -2.37 -4.88 -18.96
C PRO A 146 -2.67 -6.17 -18.20
N LYS A 147 -2.37 -7.34 -18.77
CA LYS A 147 -2.49 -8.63 -18.08
C LYS A 147 -1.29 -8.93 -17.19
N LYS A 148 -0.15 -8.32 -17.50
CA LYS A 148 1.10 -8.53 -16.75
C LYS A 148 1.42 -7.38 -15.80
N VAL A 149 1.05 -6.14 -16.18
CA VAL A 149 1.25 -4.95 -15.37
C VAL A 149 -0.08 -4.24 -15.24
N VAL A 150 -0.76 -4.49 -14.13
CA VAL A 150 -2.15 -4.08 -13.93
C VAL A 150 -2.23 -2.70 -13.27
N GLY A 151 -3.04 -1.81 -13.87
CA GLY A 151 -3.33 -0.46 -13.39
C GLY A 151 -2.36 0.61 -13.88
N ALA A 152 -2.88 1.83 -14.04
CA ALA A 152 -2.15 2.96 -14.62
C ALA A 152 -0.87 3.31 -13.84
N TYR A 153 -0.93 3.27 -12.50
CA TYR A 153 0.23 3.50 -11.65
C TYR A 153 1.35 2.48 -11.93
N SER A 154 1.03 1.19 -11.91
CA SER A 154 1.98 0.12 -12.16
C SER A 154 2.62 0.25 -13.56
N GLN A 155 1.81 0.56 -14.57
CA GLN A 155 2.28 0.80 -15.94
C GLN A 155 3.21 2.01 -16.02
N SER A 156 2.89 3.11 -15.32
CA SER A 156 3.77 4.29 -15.27
C SER A 156 5.14 3.96 -14.63
N LYS A 157 5.13 3.19 -13.54
CA LYS A 157 6.36 2.75 -12.86
C LYS A 157 7.17 1.77 -13.72
N ALA A 158 6.52 0.83 -14.41
CA ALA A 158 7.19 -0.08 -15.35
C ALA A 158 7.83 0.67 -16.52
N THR A 159 7.12 1.65 -17.10
CA THR A 159 7.63 2.51 -18.17
C THR A 159 8.86 3.29 -17.72
N ALA A 160 8.78 3.94 -16.55
CA ALA A 160 9.89 4.70 -15.99
C ALA A 160 11.08 3.79 -15.62
N THR A 161 10.84 2.60 -15.09
CA THR A 161 11.89 1.62 -14.79
C THR A 161 12.62 1.19 -16.04
N GLN A 162 11.87 0.82 -17.08
CA GLN A 162 12.48 0.45 -18.36
C GLN A 162 13.33 1.58 -18.91
N MET A 163 12.84 2.82 -18.85
CA MET A 163 13.59 4.01 -19.31
C MET A 163 14.90 4.22 -18.53
N VAL A 164 14.90 4.01 -17.20
CA VAL A 164 16.12 4.08 -16.38
C VAL A 164 17.11 3.00 -16.82
N LEU A 165 16.69 1.76 -17.00
CA LEU A 165 17.54 0.65 -17.42
C LEU A 165 18.07 0.84 -18.86
N ASP A 166 17.25 1.39 -19.74
CA ASP A 166 17.69 1.73 -21.11
C ASP A 166 18.73 2.86 -21.09
N ALA A 167 18.57 3.87 -20.25
CA ALA A 167 19.58 4.93 -20.09
C ALA A 167 20.89 4.39 -19.51
N VAL A 168 20.85 3.42 -18.60
CA VAL A 168 22.05 2.71 -18.12
C VAL A 168 22.76 2.03 -19.30
N ARG A 169 22.01 1.25 -20.08
CA ARG A 169 22.57 0.43 -21.16
C ARG A 169 23.10 1.26 -22.33
N VAL A 170 22.38 2.32 -22.72
CA VAL A 170 22.65 3.08 -23.97
C VAL A 170 23.43 4.36 -23.72
N MET A 171 23.16 5.03 -22.59
CA MET A 171 23.71 6.37 -22.30
C MET A 171 24.77 6.35 -21.18
N GLY A 172 25.04 5.19 -20.58
CA GLY A 172 26.03 5.05 -19.52
C GLY A 172 25.58 5.64 -18.16
N LEU A 173 24.28 5.84 -17.95
CA LEU A 173 23.74 6.30 -16.67
C LEU A 173 24.17 5.34 -15.55
N LYS A 174 24.75 5.86 -14.48
CA LYS A 174 25.09 5.07 -13.30
C LYS A 174 23.86 5.01 -12.38
N ALA A 175 22.99 4.04 -12.60
CA ALA A 175 21.77 3.89 -11.79
C ALA A 175 21.51 2.43 -11.40
N CYS A 176 20.82 2.25 -10.29
CA CYS A 176 20.13 1.01 -9.91
C CYS A 176 18.69 1.31 -9.50
N VAL A 177 17.88 0.28 -9.45
CA VAL A 177 16.44 0.41 -9.17
C VAL A 177 16.08 -0.38 -7.93
N VAL A 178 15.28 0.20 -7.04
CA VAL A 178 14.65 -0.52 -5.93
C VAL A 178 13.15 -0.65 -6.19
N HIS A 179 12.57 -1.80 -5.89
CA HIS A 179 11.16 -2.12 -6.07
C HIS A 179 10.51 -2.38 -4.70
N PRO A 180 10.03 -1.33 -4.03
CA PRO A 180 9.26 -1.50 -2.80
C PRO A 180 7.97 -2.28 -3.04
N SER A 181 7.59 -3.13 -2.08
CA SER A 181 6.22 -3.60 -1.91
C SER A 181 5.34 -2.50 -1.29
N GLY A 182 4.16 -2.81 -0.78
CA GLY A 182 3.36 -1.85 -0.03
C GLY A 182 4.13 -1.34 1.20
N ILE A 183 3.86 -0.12 1.63
CA ILE A 183 4.59 0.53 2.71
C ILE A 183 3.69 0.68 3.93
N LEU A 184 4.20 0.31 5.10
CA LEU A 184 3.55 0.41 6.40
C LEU A 184 4.53 1.02 7.41
N GLY A 185 4.04 1.69 8.45
CA GLY A 185 4.87 2.18 9.54
C GLY A 185 4.66 3.66 9.87
N PRO A 186 5.41 4.21 10.85
CA PRO A 186 5.22 5.54 11.36
C PRO A 186 5.65 6.65 10.38
N ASN A 187 5.12 7.86 10.60
CA ASN A 187 5.42 9.10 9.85
C ASN A 187 4.80 9.21 8.45
N ASP A 188 3.66 8.53 8.21
CA ASP A 188 2.87 8.77 6.99
C ASP A 188 1.94 9.98 7.17
N HIS A 189 2.51 11.18 7.18
CA HIS A 189 1.74 12.43 7.36
C HIS A 189 0.75 12.72 6.22
N ALA A 190 0.91 12.07 5.07
CA ALA A 190 -0.03 12.18 3.96
C ALA A 190 -1.22 11.20 4.07
N LEU A 191 -1.14 10.23 4.98
CA LEU A 191 -2.10 9.15 5.16
C LEU A 191 -2.38 8.46 3.82
N GLY A 192 -1.39 7.74 3.30
CA GLY A 192 -1.53 6.91 2.10
C GLY A 192 -2.56 5.80 2.27
N GLU A 193 -2.82 5.04 1.23
CA GLU A 193 -3.90 4.04 1.21
C GLU A 193 -3.75 2.98 2.31
N THR A 194 -2.51 2.55 2.64
CA THR A 194 -2.27 1.55 3.69
C THR A 194 -2.59 2.12 5.07
N SER A 195 -2.07 3.30 5.41
CA SER A 195 -2.31 3.97 6.70
C SER A 195 -3.79 4.34 6.87
N ARG A 196 -4.48 4.74 5.79
CA ARG A 196 -5.96 4.92 5.82
C ARG A 196 -6.69 3.63 6.11
N THR A 197 -6.29 2.53 5.50
CA THR A 197 -6.90 1.22 5.74
C THR A 197 -6.72 0.81 7.21
N VAL A 198 -5.53 1.03 7.78
CA VAL A 198 -5.27 0.81 9.21
C VAL A 198 -6.20 1.66 10.07
N LEU A 199 -6.33 2.95 9.80
CA LEU A 199 -7.25 3.85 10.53
C LEU A 199 -8.71 3.41 10.40
N GLN A 200 -9.16 3.01 9.21
CA GLN A 200 -10.53 2.53 9.00
C GLN A 200 -10.81 1.26 9.81
N ILE A 201 -9.84 0.35 9.91
CA ILE A 201 -9.96 -0.85 10.74
C ILE A 201 -10.05 -0.45 12.22
N ILE A 202 -9.16 0.41 12.70
CA ILE A 202 -9.11 0.87 14.09
C ILE A 202 -10.42 1.57 14.48
N ASN A 203 -10.91 2.48 13.64
CA ASN A 203 -12.14 3.23 13.87
C ASN A 203 -13.41 2.39 13.67
N GLY A 204 -13.29 1.15 13.20
CA GLY A 204 -14.45 0.28 12.94
C GLY A 204 -15.31 0.73 11.76
N GLU A 205 -14.69 1.46 10.83
CA GLU A 205 -15.33 1.92 9.59
C GLU A 205 -15.35 0.83 8.50
N MET A 206 -14.59 -0.25 8.70
CA MET A 206 -14.56 -1.43 7.85
C MET A 206 -15.45 -2.53 8.47
N PRO A 207 -16.71 -2.70 8.02
CA PRO A 207 -17.64 -3.66 8.62
C PRO A 207 -17.31 -5.11 8.25
N MET A 208 -16.65 -5.32 7.12
CA MET A 208 -16.25 -6.64 6.59
C MET A 208 -14.87 -6.52 5.96
N GLY A 209 -14.10 -7.60 6.04
CA GLY A 209 -12.85 -7.74 5.31
C GLY A 209 -13.04 -8.49 3.99
N MET A 210 -11.93 -8.74 3.32
CA MET A 210 -11.84 -9.60 2.13
C MET A 210 -10.77 -10.66 2.38
N GLN A 211 -10.94 -11.84 1.80
CA GLN A 211 -9.87 -12.82 1.72
C GLN A 211 -8.76 -12.27 0.84
N GLY A 212 -7.53 -12.69 1.09
CA GLY A 212 -6.37 -12.26 0.34
C GLY A 212 -5.25 -11.75 1.23
N SER A 213 -4.16 -11.37 0.60
CA SER A 213 -2.94 -10.95 1.30
C SER A 213 -2.39 -9.66 0.72
N PHE A 214 -1.57 -9.00 1.52
CA PHE A 214 -0.68 -7.93 1.11
C PHE A 214 0.77 -8.41 1.21
N ASN A 215 1.67 -7.67 0.59
CA ASN A 215 3.07 -7.65 0.96
C ASN A 215 3.42 -6.22 1.34
N LEU A 216 3.77 -6.01 2.60
CA LEU A 216 4.02 -4.70 3.17
C LEU A 216 5.39 -4.69 3.84
N CYS A 217 6.21 -3.72 3.54
CA CYS A 217 7.49 -3.51 4.23
C CYS A 217 7.43 -2.31 5.17
N ASP A 218 8.17 -2.40 6.26
CA ASP A 218 8.34 -1.26 7.16
C ASP A 218 9.07 -0.13 6.43
N VAL A 219 8.54 1.07 6.52
CA VAL A 219 9.10 2.26 5.86
C VAL A 219 10.56 2.52 6.26
N ARG A 220 10.93 2.18 7.50
CA ARG A 220 12.30 2.37 8.03
C ARG A 220 13.28 1.37 7.43
N ASP A 221 12.86 0.12 7.22
CA ASP A 221 13.65 -0.92 6.57
C ASP A 221 13.80 -0.62 5.09
N LEU A 222 12.72 -0.17 4.47
CA LEU A 222 12.71 0.30 3.09
C LEU A 222 13.66 1.49 2.89
N ALA A 223 13.65 2.47 3.80
CA ALA A 223 14.57 3.60 3.77
C ALA A 223 16.03 3.13 3.88
N ALA A 224 16.34 2.25 4.84
CA ALA A 224 17.68 1.69 5.01
C ALA A 224 18.15 0.92 3.77
N GLY A 225 17.30 0.07 3.20
CA GLY A 225 17.61 -0.66 1.96
C GLY A 225 17.83 0.26 0.76
N THR A 226 17.03 1.33 0.66
CA THR A 226 17.16 2.33 -0.41
C THR A 226 18.46 3.13 -0.26
N ILE A 227 18.83 3.54 0.96
CA ILE A 227 20.10 4.22 1.25
C ILE A 227 21.28 3.27 0.94
N ALA A 228 21.20 2.02 1.37
CA ALA A 228 22.24 1.02 1.10
C ALA A 228 22.47 0.81 -0.41
N ALA A 229 21.42 0.93 -1.23
CA ALA A 229 21.53 0.82 -2.69
C ALA A 229 22.38 1.93 -3.31
N VAL A 230 22.59 3.07 -2.64
CA VAL A 230 23.48 4.13 -3.11
C VAL A 230 24.91 3.59 -3.26
N ASP A 231 25.44 2.94 -2.25
CA ASP A 231 26.82 2.48 -2.23
C ASP A 231 26.96 1.03 -2.70
N LYS A 232 26.04 0.14 -2.34
CA LYS A 232 26.12 -1.30 -2.59
C LYS A 232 25.39 -1.76 -3.85
N GLY A 233 24.33 -1.04 -4.28
CA GLY A 233 23.56 -1.43 -5.46
C GLY A 233 24.40 -1.40 -6.72
N ARG A 234 24.39 -2.47 -7.52
CA ARG A 234 25.11 -2.55 -8.77
C ARG A 234 24.39 -1.77 -9.88
N VAL A 235 25.17 -1.11 -10.73
CA VAL A 235 24.64 -0.36 -11.88
C VAL A 235 23.89 -1.30 -12.82
N GLY A 236 22.69 -0.90 -13.23
CA GLY A 236 21.81 -1.69 -14.09
C GLY A 236 20.99 -2.76 -13.40
N GLU A 237 21.14 -2.93 -12.09
CA GLU A 237 20.44 -3.96 -11.34
C GLU A 237 19.18 -3.43 -10.66
N CYS A 238 18.20 -4.34 -10.54
CA CYS A 238 16.98 -4.14 -9.78
C CYS A 238 17.06 -4.91 -8.45
N TYR A 239 16.42 -4.37 -7.40
CA TYR A 239 16.36 -4.97 -6.07
C TYR A 239 14.92 -4.89 -5.55
N ILE A 240 14.31 -6.02 -5.26
CA ILE A 240 13.02 -6.08 -4.59
C ILE A 240 13.25 -5.83 -3.11
N LEU A 241 12.53 -4.83 -2.56
CA LEU A 241 12.49 -4.54 -1.13
C LEU A 241 11.08 -4.87 -0.62
N ALA A 242 10.91 -6.08 -0.15
CA ALA A 242 9.64 -6.66 0.25
C ALA A 242 9.76 -7.37 1.60
N ASN A 243 8.68 -7.92 2.08
CA ASN A 243 8.58 -8.73 3.27
C ASN A 243 7.80 -10.01 2.94
N GLU A 244 7.51 -10.84 3.93
CA GLU A 244 6.60 -11.97 3.77
C GLU A 244 5.16 -11.46 3.54
N PRO A 245 4.32 -12.20 2.78
CA PRO A 245 2.92 -11.82 2.65
C PRO A 245 2.17 -11.91 4.00
N VAL A 246 1.24 -10.99 4.23
CA VAL A 246 0.35 -10.98 5.38
C VAL A 246 -1.10 -10.89 4.91
N THR A 247 -1.98 -11.71 5.47
CA THR A 247 -3.41 -11.64 5.14
C THR A 247 -4.07 -10.43 5.81
N LEU A 248 -5.13 -9.91 5.20
CA LEU A 248 -5.94 -8.87 5.83
C LEU A 248 -6.47 -9.31 7.20
N LYS A 249 -6.80 -10.60 7.36
CA LYS A 249 -7.25 -11.17 8.62
C LYS A 249 -6.17 -11.09 9.70
N GLU A 250 -4.95 -11.53 9.40
CA GLU A 250 -3.80 -11.44 10.33
C GLU A 250 -3.49 -10.00 10.71
N MET A 251 -3.56 -9.06 9.76
CA MET A 251 -3.36 -7.64 10.04
C MET A 251 -4.45 -7.11 10.99
N CYS A 252 -5.72 -7.45 10.77
CA CYS A 252 -6.80 -7.09 11.69
C CYS A 252 -6.61 -7.68 13.08
N GLU A 253 -6.15 -8.93 13.19
CA GLU A 253 -5.87 -9.59 14.46
C GLU A 253 -4.71 -8.92 15.22
N MET A 254 -3.66 -8.48 14.52
CA MET A 254 -2.57 -7.70 15.11
C MET A 254 -3.05 -6.34 15.62
N LEU A 255 -3.84 -5.61 14.83
CA LEU A 255 -4.43 -4.33 15.21
C LEU A 255 -5.39 -4.46 16.41
N GLN A 256 -6.14 -5.56 16.49
CA GLN A 256 -6.99 -5.83 17.67
C GLN A 256 -6.19 -6.02 18.94
N LYS A 257 -5.06 -6.72 18.86
CA LYS A 257 -4.16 -6.91 20.01
C LYS A 257 -3.52 -5.60 20.43
N GLU A 258 -3.21 -4.73 19.47
CA GLU A 258 -2.47 -3.50 19.74
C GLU A 258 -3.35 -2.37 20.29
N CYS A 259 -4.55 -2.15 19.74
CA CYS A 259 -5.32 -0.94 20.05
C CYS A 259 -6.83 -1.13 20.17
N ARG A 260 -7.32 -2.30 20.57
CA ARG A 260 -8.76 -2.58 20.68
C ARG A 260 -9.55 -2.27 19.40
N ALA A 261 -8.94 -2.39 18.24
CA ALA A 261 -9.63 -2.23 16.98
C ALA A 261 -10.88 -3.10 16.92
N LYS A 262 -11.95 -2.59 16.29
CA LYS A 262 -13.20 -3.35 16.18
C LYS A 262 -12.96 -4.65 15.42
N LYS A 263 -13.44 -5.77 15.99
CA LYS A 263 -13.28 -7.09 15.36
C LYS A 263 -14.04 -7.14 14.04
N ILE A 264 -13.32 -7.49 12.97
CA ILE A 264 -13.92 -7.88 11.71
C ILE A 264 -14.13 -9.39 11.74
N SER A 265 -15.39 -9.81 11.64
CA SER A 265 -15.78 -11.23 11.77
C SER A 265 -16.08 -11.88 10.41
N ILE A 266 -16.36 -11.08 9.37
CA ILE A 266 -16.70 -11.55 8.03
C ILE A 266 -15.59 -11.18 7.06
N TYR A 267 -15.09 -12.17 6.32
CA TYR A 267 -14.12 -11.96 5.24
C TYR A 267 -14.69 -12.52 3.94
N LEU A 268 -15.02 -11.63 3.02
CA LEU A 268 -15.65 -11.97 1.75
C LEU A 268 -14.68 -12.77 0.87
N PRO A 269 -15.15 -13.83 0.21
CA PRO A 269 -14.40 -14.48 -0.87
C PRO A 269 -14.11 -13.48 -2.00
N LEU A 270 -12.93 -13.57 -2.61
CA LEU A 270 -12.45 -12.60 -3.62
C LEU A 270 -13.42 -12.44 -4.80
N GLY A 271 -14.02 -13.54 -5.28
CA GLY A 271 -14.97 -13.47 -6.40
C GLY A 271 -16.26 -12.73 -6.07
N LEU A 272 -16.69 -12.74 -4.80
CA LEU A 272 -17.83 -11.96 -4.33
C LEU A 272 -17.44 -10.49 -4.14
N ALA A 273 -16.27 -10.25 -3.54
CA ALA A 273 -15.73 -8.90 -3.35
C ALA A 273 -15.56 -8.16 -4.70
N ASP A 274 -15.09 -8.85 -5.74
CA ASP A 274 -14.93 -8.28 -7.08
C ASP A 274 -16.27 -7.81 -7.69
N LYS A 275 -17.31 -8.63 -7.60
CA LYS A 275 -18.65 -8.26 -8.11
C LYS A 275 -19.24 -7.08 -7.35
N ILE A 276 -19.04 -7.01 -6.02
CA ILE A 276 -19.46 -5.88 -5.21
C ILE A 276 -18.69 -4.62 -5.61
N ALA A 277 -17.39 -4.73 -5.80
CA ALA A 277 -16.54 -3.62 -6.24
C ALA A 277 -17.01 -3.05 -7.58
N GLN A 278 -17.31 -3.90 -8.57
CA GLN A 278 -17.86 -3.49 -9.86
C GLN A 278 -19.18 -2.71 -9.71
N THR A 279 -20.05 -3.13 -8.78
CA THR A 279 -21.31 -2.46 -8.51
C THR A 279 -21.11 -1.09 -7.87
N LEU A 280 -20.17 -1.00 -6.90
CA LEU A 280 -19.82 0.25 -6.23
C LEU A 280 -19.14 1.24 -7.18
N GLU A 281 -18.28 0.79 -8.09
CA GLU A 281 -17.67 1.63 -9.13
C GLU A 281 -18.72 2.21 -10.07
N LYS A 282 -19.67 1.41 -10.57
CA LYS A 282 -20.79 1.88 -11.40
C LYS A 282 -21.70 2.88 -10.67
N GLN A 283 -21.85 2.72 -9.34
CA GLN A 283 -22.60 3.68 -8.54
C GLN A 283 -21.80 4.98 -8.32
N ALA A 284 -20.50 4.88 -8.11
CA ALA A 284 -19.59 6.01 -7.96
C ALA A 284 -19.58 6.90 -9.23
N GLU A 285 -19.57 6.30 -10.41
CA GLU A 285 -19.69 7.02 -11.69
C GLU A 285 -20.98 7.87 -11.76
N LYS A 286 -22.08 7.35 -11.22
CA LYS A 286 -23.37 8.07 -11.22
C LYS A 286 -23.47 9.15 -10.14
N THR A 287 -22.78 8.98 -9.02
CA THR A 287 -22.91 9.86 -7.84
C THR A 287 -21.77 10.84 -7.70
N GLY A 288 -20.65 10.64 -8.42
CA GLY A 288 -19.41 11.42 -8.29
C GLY A 288 -18.66 11.17 -6.98
N LYS A 289 -19.07 10.20 -6.16
CA LYS A 289 -18.43 9.86 -4.89
C LYS A 289 -17.43 8.73 -5.07
N LYS A 290 -16.29 8.78 -4.35
CA LYS A 290 -15.32 7.68 -4.38
C LYS A 290 -15.94 6.40 -3.82
N PRO A 291 -15.78 5.24 -4.50
CA PRO A 291 -16.24 3.97 -3.98
C PRO A 291 -15.35 3.54 -2.81
N LEU A 292 -15.94 2.87 -1.82
CA LEU A 292 -15.22 2.32 -0.66
C LEU A 292 -14.32 1.14 -1.01
N MET A 293 -14.65 0.44 -2.09
CA MET A 293 -13.90 -0.71 -2.62
C MET A 293 -13.91 -0.62 -4.14
N THR A 294 -12.75 -0.85 -4.75
CA THR A 294 -12.57 -0.89 -6.19
C THR A 294 -12.16 -2.28 -6.65
N THR A 295 -12.42 -2.61 -7.90
CA THR A 295 -11.91 -3.84 -8.53
C THR A 295 -10.38 -3.91 -8.43
N PHE A 296 -9.71 -2.76 -8.47
CA PHE A 296 -8.26 -2.68 -8.31
C PHE A 296 -7.81 -2.98 -6.86
N SER A 297 -8.58 -2.56 -5.84
CA SER A 297 -8.26 -2.93 -4.44
C SER A 297 -8.44 -4.43 -4.19
N VAL A 298 -9.47 -5.03 -4.79
CA VAL A 298 -9.68 -6.49 -4.75
C VAL A 298 -8.54 -7.22 -5.47
N TYR A 299 -8.15 -6.74 -6.65
CA TYR A 299 -7.02 -7.28 -7.39
C TYR A 299 -5.73 -7.26 -6.56
N ASN A 300 -5.42 -6.17 -5.86
CA ASN A 300 -4.21 -6.06 -5.04
C ASN A 300 -4.15 -7.08 -3.90
N LEU A 301 -5.30 -7.47 -3.34
CA LEU A 301 -5.41 -8.54 -2.35
C LEU A 301 -5.34 -9.94 -2.97
N ALA A 302 -5.85 -10.07 -4.20
CA ALA A 302 -5.97 -11.34 -4.90
C ALA A 302 -4.71 -11.75 -5.66
N ARG A 303 -3.86 -10.77 -6.03
CA ARG A 303 -2.65 -11.03 -6.82
C ARG A 303 -1.64 -11.89 -6.08
N ASN A 304 -0.65 -12.40 -6.81
CA ASN A 304 0.49 -13.05 -6.20
C ASN A 304 1.33 -12.00 -5.43
N ASN A 305 1.33 -12.09 -4.10
CA ASN A 305 2.05 -11.20 -3.20
C ASN A 305 3.33 -11.84 -2.61
N VAL A 306 3.82 -12.92 -3.20
CA VAL A 306 5.06 -13.59 -2.79
C VAL A 306 6.21 -13.04 -3.63
N PHE A 307 7.12 -12.31 -3.00
CA PHE A 307 8.30 -11.71 -3.65
C PHE A 307 9.58 -12.35 -3.12
N ASP A 308 10.53 -12.64 -4.01
CA ASP A 308 11.88 -13.03 -3.61
C ASP A 308 12.76 -11.78 -3.46
N TYR A 309 13.04 -11.40 -2.23
CA TYR A 309 13.92 -10.28 -1.90
C TYR A 309 15.32 -10.72 -1.42
N SER A 310 15.67 -11.99 -1.62
CA SER A 310 16.94 -12.57 -1.19
C SER A 310 18.16 -11.89 -1.81
N LYS A 311 18.02 -11.34 -3.02
CA LYS A 311 19.06 -10.54 -3.68
C LYS A 311 19.37 -9.27 -2.90
N ALA A 312 18.33 -8.54 -2.47
CA ALA A 312 18.51 -7.35 -1.64
C ALA A 312 19.14 -7.69 -0.29
N GLN A 313 18.78 -8.81 0.32
CA GLN A 313 19.39 -9.28 1.55
C GLN A 313 20.91 -9.53 1.37
N ARG A 314 21.29 -10.26 0.32
CA ARG A 314 22.71 -10.61 0.08
C ARG A 314 23.55 -9.42 -0.34
N GLU A 315 23.04 -8.56 -1.23
CA GLU A 315 23.85 -7.51 -1.85
C GLU A 315 23.76 -6.16 -1.14
N LEU A 316 22.58 -5.81 -0.58
CA LEU A 316 22.38 -4.55 0.11
C LEU A 316 22.48 -4.69 1.64
N GLY A 317 22.32 -5.90 2.18
CA GLY A 317 22.15 -6.14 3.61
C GLY A 317 20.75 -5.76 4.09
N TYR A 318 19.75 -5.84 3.19
CA TYR A 318 18.36 -5.55 3.51
C TYR A 318 17.81 -6.52 4.56
N THR A 319 17.11 -5.99 5.53
CA THR A 319 16.45 -6.77 6.60
C THR A 319 15.03 -6.25 6.78
N THR A 320 14.16 -7.07 7.34
CA THR A 320 12.76 -6.72 7.59
C THR A 320 12.40 -6.89 9.06
N ARG A 321 11.66 -5.93 9.60
CA ARG A 321 10.99 -6.05 10.90
C ARG A 321 9.79 -6.99 10.80
N SER A 322 9.35 -7.50 11.96
CA SER A 322 8.08 -8.19 12.06
C SER A 322 6.91 -7.22 11.83
N TYR A 323 5.82 -7.73 11.27
CA TYR A 323 4.59 -6.94 11.15
C TYR A 323 4.08 -6.44 12.50
N GLN A 324 4.29 -7.21 13.56
CA GLN A 324 3.86 -6.85 14.90
C GLN A 324 4.57 -5.59 15.42
N GLU A 325 5.90 -5.49 15.20
CA GLU A 325 6.70 -4.31 15.53
C GLU A 325 6.28 -3.11 14.69
N THR A 326 6.12 -3.29 13.38
CA THR A 326 5.71 -2.22 12.47
C THR A 326 4.33 -1.66 12.83
N ILE A 327 3.35 -2.53 13.08
CA ILE A 327 1.99 -2.14 13.47
C ILE A 327 1.99 -1.46 14.84
N HIS A 328 2.77 -1.98 15.81
CA HIS A 328 2.91 -1.35 17.12
C HIS A 328 3.38 0.10 16.99
N ASP A 329 4.46 0.32 16.24
CA ASP A 329 5.06 1.65 16.09
C ASP A 329 4.17 2.59 15.27
N GLU A 330 3.48 2.09 14.24
CA GLU A 330 2.52 2.88 13.46
C GLU A 330 1.33 3.32 14.32
N VAL A 331 0.75 2.41 15.09
CA VAL A 331 -0.37 2.74 15.99
C VAL A 331 0.07 3.76 17.04
N ARG A 332 1.25 3.62 17.63
CA ARG A 332 1.79 4.61 18.58
C ARG A 332 1.95 5.98 17.92
N TRP A 333 2.52 6.03 16.73
CA TRP A 333 2.65 7.28 15.99
C TRP A 333 1.27 7.90 15.68
N MET A 334 0.29 7.11 15.25
CA MET A 334 -1.07 7.60 15.00
C MET A 334 -1.73 8.18 16.26
N ILE A 335 -1.41 7.66 17.44
CA ILE A 335 -1.88 8.20 18.73
C ILE A 335 -1.20 9.54 19.03
N GLU A 336 0.11 9.60 18.88
CA GLU A 336 0.92 10.79 19.15
C GLU A 336 0.50 11.95 18.22
N GLU A 337 0.13 11.66 16.98
CA GLU A 337 -0.43 12.62 16.02
C GLU A 337 -1.92 12.94 16.24
N GLY A 338 -2.57 12.30 17.21
CA GLY A 338 -4.00 12.52 17.51
C GLY A 338 -4.96 12.00 16.43
N LEU A 339 -4.51 11.06 15.59
CA LEU A 339 -5.31 10.45 14.52
C LEU A 339 -6.27 9.37 15.05
N ILE A 340 -5.97 8.80 16.20
CA ILE A 340 -6.78 7.81 16.89
C ILE A 340 -7.36 8.44 18.15
N ASN A 341 -8.70 8.51 18.26
CA ASN A 341 -9.39 9.00 19.43
C ASN A 341 -9.38 7.94 20.55
N GLY A 342 -8.73 8.27 21.64
CA GLY A 342 -8.72 7.46 22.86
C GLY A 342 -7.36 6.85 23.17
N ASN A 343 -7.10 6.62 24.46
CA ASN A 343 -5.91 5.92 24.94
C ASN A 343 -6.09 4.43 24.58
N PRO A 344 -5.36 3.86 23.61
CA PRO A 344 -5.39 2.42 23.40
C PRO A 344 -4.74 1.80 24.63
N THR A 345 -5.56 1.22 25.46
CA THR A 345 -5.05 0.42 26.56
C THR A 345 -4.62 -0.92 25.96
N PRO A 346 -3.39 -1.38 26.18
CA PRO A 346 -2.98 -2.72 25.76
C PRO A 346 -4.03 -3.73 26.26
N ILE A 347 -4.51 -4.60 25.39
CA ILE A 347 -5.44 -5.66 25.80
C ILE A 347 -4.66 -6.69 26.60
N THR A 348 -4.65 -6.54 27.90
CA THR A 348 -4.29 -7.59 28.87
C THR A 348 -5.54 -8.38 29.26
N VAL A 349 -6.23 -8.96 28.30
CA VAL A 349 -7.34 -9.89 28.59
C VAL A 349 -7.10 -11.17 27.80
N SER A 350 -7.13 -12.28 28.53
CA SER A 350 -6.95 -13.62 27.99
C SER A 350 -7.92 -13.88 26.84
N ASN A 351 -7.37 -14.20 25.69
CA ASN A 351 -8.08 -14.44 24.42
C ASN A 351 -9.10 -15.60 24.46
N ARG A 352 -9.39 -16.20 25.61
CA ARG A 352 -10.22 -17.40 25.70
C ARG A 352 -11.72 -17.10 25.73
N GLU A 353 -12.13 -15.96 26.29
CA GLU A 353 -13.56 -15.64 26.46
C GLU A 353 -14.22 -15.00 25.23
N ILE A 354 -13.45 -14.46 24.29
CA ILE A 354 -13.99 -13.78 23.09
C ILE A 354 -14.19 -14.78 21.93
N TRP A 355 -13.48 -15.89 21.93
CA TRP A 355 -13.61 -16.94 20.92
C TRP A 355 -14.83 -17.84 21.12
N GLU A 356 -15.34 -17.91 22.34
CA GLU A 356 -16.46 -18.79 22.69
C GLU A 356 -17.85 -18.23 22.36
N SER A 357 -17.95 -16.96 21.91
CA SER A 357 -19.24 -16.32 21.54
C SER A 357 -19.51 -16.23 20.03
N GLY A 358 -18.70 -16.90 19.19
CA GLY A 358 -18.71 -16.65 17.73
C GLY A 358 -19.53 -17.65 16.92
N ALA A 359 -20.79 -17.38 16.63
CA ALA A 359 -21.61 -18.11 15.67
C ALA A 359 -21.17 -17.96 14.19
N MET A 360 -20.32 -16.98 13.85
CA MET A 360 -19.94 -16.64 12.50
C MET A 360 -18.94 -17.60 11.79
N PRO A 361 -17.97 -18.22 12.48
CA PRO A 361 -17.10 -19.22 11.84
C PRO A 361 -17.85 -20.44 11.31
N GLU A 362 -18.93 -20.84 11.98
CA GLU A 362 -19.73 -22.00 11.56
C GLU A 362 -20.65 -21.69 10.39
N MET A 363 -21.11 -20.44 10.27
CA MET A 363 -21.90 -19.96 9.15
C MET A 363 -21.07 -19.97 7.84
N ILE A 364 -19.78 -19.61 7.90
CA ILE A 364 -18.86 -19.68 6.77
C ILE A 364 -18.53 -21.15 6.45
N LYS A 365 -18.34 -22.01 7.46
CA LYS A 365 -18.15 -23.45 7.28
C LYS A 365 -19.35 -24.15 6.64
N ALA A 366 -20.57 -23.76 7.02
CA ALA A 366 -21.80 -24.25 6.40
C ALA A 366 -21.90 -23.85 4.91
N MET A 367 -21.43 -22.65 4.55
CA MET A 367 -21.36 -22.20 3.14
C MET A 367 -20.27 -22.93 2.33
N GLU A 368 -19.20 -23.44 2.97
CA GLU A 368 -18.13 -24.21 2.32
C GLU A 368 -18.45 -25.70 2.18
N HIS A 369 -19.30 -26.27 3.04
CA HIS A 369 -19.55 -27.70 3.10
C HIS A 369 -20.84 -28.19 2.46
N ASP A 370 -21.80 -27.31 2.13
CA ASP A 370 -23.09 -27.75 1.58
C ASP A 370 -23.25 -27.38 0.11
N THR A 371 -22.43 -28.01 -0.74
CA THR A 371 -22.71 -28.09 -2.19
C THR A 371 -23.42 -29.38 -2.58
N THR A 372 -23.79 -30.23 -1.63
CA THR A 372 -24.46 -31.51 -1.93
C THR A 372 -25.62 -31.76 -0.97
N GLY A 373 -26.83 -31.28 -1.31
CA GLY A 373 -28.00 -31.97 -0.80
C GLY A 373 -29.12 -31.19 -0.08
N ALA A 374 -29.16 -29.86 -0.10
CA ALA A 374 -30.35 -29.15 0.34
C ALA A 374 -31.29 -28.90 -0.86
N PRO A 375 -32.56 -29.36 -0.82
CA PRO A 375 -33.45 -29.30 -1.99
C PRO A 375 -33.94 -27.90 -2.39
N ASP A 376 -33.70 -26.85 -1.61
CA ASP A 376 -34.22 -25.49 -1.86
C ASP A 376 -33.19 -24.36 -1.73
N PHE A 377 -31.90 -24.65 -1.86
CA PHE A 377 -30.88 -23.58 -1.86
C PHE A 377 -30.75 -22.98 -3.25
N ASP A 378 -31.24 -21.74 -3.44
CA ASP A 378 -31.00 -20.94 -4.65
C ASP A 378 -29.72 -20.10 -4.49
N PRO A 379 -28.61 -20.49 -5.13
CA PRO A 379 -27.33 -19.76 -5.03
C PRO A 379 -27.43 -18.35 -5.57
N VAL A 380 -28.34 -18.10 -6.53
CA VAL A 380 -28.54 -16.78 -7.14
C VAL A 380 -29.31 -15.86 -6.20
N ALA A 381 -30.32 -16.38 -5.50
CA ALA A 381 -31.07 -15.60 -4.50
C ALA A 381 -30.21 -15.30 -3.28
N ALA A 382 -29.44 -16.26 -2.80
CA ALA A 382 -28.47 -16.09 -1.71
C ALA A 382 -27.41 -15.05 -2.09
N TYR A 383 -26.88 -15.12 -3.31
CA TYR A 383 -25.94 -14.15 -3.84
C TYR A 383 -26.51 -12.73 -3.87
N LYS A 384 -27.74 -12.53 -4.41
CA LYS A 384 -28.40 -11.22 -4.43
C LYS A 384 -28.64 -10.65 -3.04
N ALA A 385 -29.00 -11.50 -2.08
CA ALA A 385 -29.25 -11.07 -0.71
C ALA A 385 -27.96 -10.57 -0.02
N VAL A 386 -26.83 -11.25 -0.23
CA VAL A 386 -25.53 -10.80 0.25
C VAL A 386 -25.12 -9.49 -0.44
N GLU A 387 -25.26 -9.40 -1.76
CA GLU A 387 -24.94 -8.19 -2.54
C GLU A 387 -25.75 -6.99 -2.06
N GLU A 388 -27.08 -7.13 -1.91
CA GLU A 388 -27.97 -6.07 -1.41
C GLU A 388 -27.66 -5.69 0.04
N GLY A 389 -27.36 -6.66 0.90
CA GLY A 389 -26.97 -6.44 2.29
C GLY A 389 -25.67 -5.66 2.41
N VAL A 390 -24.64 -6.05 1.66
CA VAL A 390 -23.33 -5.39 1.63
C VAL A 390 -23.45 -3.97 1.07
N VAL A 391 -24.15 -3.78 -0.08
CA VAL A 391 -24.37 -2.45 -0.66
C VAL A 391 -25.15 -1.55 0.29
N SER A 392 -26.13 -2.08 1.04
CA SER A 392 -26.88 -1.33 2.04
C SER A 392 -26.01 -0.92 3.24
N ALA A 393 -25.09 -1.80 3.68
CA ALA A 393 -24.14 -1.49 4.76
C ALA A 393 -23.17 -0.38 4.38
N TYR A 394 -22.58 -0.48 3.21
CA TYR A 394 -21.68 0.55 2.70
C TYR A 394 -22.39 1.91 2.56
N LYS A 395 -23.63 1.93 2.09
CA LYS A 395 -24.43 3.17 2.04
C LYS A 395 -24.73 3.77 3.42
N ALA A 396 -24.82 2.95 4.46
CA ALA A 396 -25.12 3.41 5.80
C ALA A 396 -23.86 3.86 6.55
N VAL A 397 -22.69 3.23 6.32
CA VAL A 397 -21.37 3.71 6.78
C VAL A 397 -21.06 5.09 6.16
N GLU A 398 -21.36 5.28 4.87
CA GLU A 398 -21.24 6.56 4.18
C GLU A 398 -22.07 7.70 4.83
N LYS A 399 -23.13 7.35 5.57
CA LYS A 399 -23.99 8.28 6.31
C LYS A 399 -23.62 8.46 7.79
N GLY A 400 -22.52 7.84 8.27
CA GLY A 400 -22.07 7.93 9.66
C GLY A 400 -22.97 7.19 10.66
N ALA A 401 -23.75 6.22 10.21
CA ALA A 401 -24.70 5.49 11.07
C ALA A 401 -24.08 4.22 11.65
N VAL A 402 -23.89 4.20 12.97
CA VAL A 402 -23.39 3.05 13.77
C VAL A 402 -24.32 1.80 13.66
N ASP A 403 -25.59 2.00 13.30
CA ASP A 403 -26.58 0.93 13.15
C ASP A 403 -26.51 0.15 11.82
N ALA A 404 -25.62 0.52 10.92
CA ALA A 404 -25.50 -0.13 9.62
C ALA A 404 -25.07 -1.58 9.73
N TYR A 405 -24.18 -1.90 10.64
CA TYR A 405 -23.68 -3.26 10.84
C TYR A 405 -24.81 -4.22 11.28
N ARG A 406 -25.64 -3.80 12.25
CA ARG A 406 -26.81 -4.59 12.67
C ARG A 406 -27.76 -4.85 11.51
N LYS A 407 -28.03 -3.85 10.67
CA LYS A 407 -28.92 -4.00 9.52
C LYS A 407 -28.42 -5.02 8.49
N VAL A 408 -27.09 -5.14 8.30
CA VAL A 408 -26.53 -6.15 7.38
C VAL A 408 -26.66 -7.54 7.97
N GLU A 409 -26.27 -7.69 9.23
CA GLU A 409 -26.42 -8.95 9.96
C GLU A 409 -27.90 -9.40 9.94
N ASP A 410 -28.84 -8.48 10.28
CA ASP A 410 -30.26 -8.74 10.26
C ASP A 410 -30.76 -9.16 8.87
N THR A 411 -30.35 -8.46 7.83
CA THR A 411 -30.76 -8.76 6.45
C THR A 411 -30.22 -10.10 5.96
N MET A 412 -28.97 -10.44 6.33
CA MET A 412 -28.38 -11.73 5.98
C MET A 412 -29.05 -12.87 6.73
N VAL A 413 -29.29 -12.72 8.04
CA VAL A 413 -29.98 -13.73 8.81
C VAL A 413 -31.41 -13.93 8.34
N ASP A 414 -32.14 -12.85 8.05
CA ASP A 414 -33.50 -12.91 7.54
C ASP A 414 -33.61 -13.65 6.20
N LYS A 415 -32.72 -13.35 5.26
CA LYS A 415 -32.81 -13.87 3.89
C LYS A 415 -32.18 -15.24 3.67
N LEU A 416 -31.16 -15.62 4.48
CA LEU A 416 -30.36 -16.82 4.23
C LEU A 416 -30.56 -17.92 5.29
N PHE A 417 -30.91 -17.56 6.51
CA PHE A 417 -30.82 -18.48 7.64
C PHE A 417 -32.10 -18.56 8.49
N ARG A 418 -33.06 -17.66 8.28
CA ARG A 418 -34.33 -17.69 9.00
C ARG A 418 -35.21 -18.80 8.49
N LYS A 419 -35.71 -19.63 9.43
CA LYS A 419 -36.71 -20.67 9.12
C LYS A 419 -38.10 -20.06 9.09
N GLU A 420 -39.03 -20.75 8.42
CA GLU A 420 -40.43 -20.33 8.35
C GLU A 420 -41.04 -20.22 9.77
N GLY A 421 -41.58 -19.04 10.08
CA GLY A 421 -42.14 -18.74 11.43
C GLY A 421 -41.15 -18.27 12.49
N GLU A 422 -39.86 -18.21 12.21
CA GLU A 422 -38.79 -17.74 13.11
C GLU A 422 -38.57 -16.22 12.94
N THR A 423 -38.31 -15.50 14.01
CA THR A 423 -37.87 -14.10 13.93
C THR A 423 -36.36 -14.03 13.65
N VAL A 424 -35.87 -12.86 13.19
CA VAL A 424 -34.42 -12.66 12.94
C VAL A 424 -33.59 -12.86 14.21
N GLU A 425 -34.11 -12.42 15.35
CA GLU A 425 -33.46 -12.56 16.67
C GLU A 425 -33.39 -14.02 17.11
N GLU A 426 -34.47 -14.78 16.95
CA GLU A 426 -34.46 -16.22 17.22
C GLU A 426 -33.52 -16.99 16.30
N ALA A 427 -33.45 -16.62 15.03
CA ALA A 427 -32.48 -17.18 14.09
C ALA A 427 -31.04 -16.89 14.51
N LYS A 428 -30.77 -15.67 14.98
CA LYS A 428 -29.44 -15.29 15.51
C LYS A 428 -29.10 -16.07 16.77
N GLU A 429 -30.04 -16.23 17.71
CA GLU A 429 -29.82 -17.01 18.94
C GLU A 429 -29.53 -18.48 18.60
N ARG A 430 -30.30 -19.07 17.69
CA ARG A 430 -30.05 -20.43 17.20
C ARG A 430 -28.67 -20.59 16.57
N LEU A 431 -28.25 -19.63 15.75
CA LEU A 431 -26.93 -19.63 15.10
C LEU A 431 -25.78 -19.40 16.10
N ARG A 432 -26.05 -18.71 17.23
CA ARG A 432 -25.07 -18.51 18.32
C ARG A 432 -24.95 -19.72 19.24
N GLY A 433 -25.96 -20.58 19.26
CA GLY A 433 -26.02 -21.77 20.11
C GLY A 433 -25.55 -23.06 19.45
N GLN A 434 -25.16 -23.00 18.20
CA GLN A 434 -24.54 -24.08 17.43
C GLN A 434 -23.02 -23.86 17.31
#